data_f83beb97d40f39a3129433f180596290
#
_entry.id   f83beb97d40f39a3129433f180596290
#
_cell.length_a   1.000
_cell.length_b   1.000
_cell.length_c   1.000
_cell.angle_alpha   90.00
_cell.angle_beta   90.00
_cell.angle_gamma   90.00
#
_symmetry.space_group_name_H-M   'P 1'
#
loop_
_entity.id
_entity.type
_entity.pdbx_description
1 polymer ?
#
loop_
_entity_poly.entity_id
_entity_poly.type
_entity_poly.pdbx_seq_one_letter_code
_entity_poly.pdbx_strand_id
1 'polypeptide(L)'
;MAVGARLALACLLLALSSPLWAARKVNLDYHVRLLPQSDQAEVRLTLADGAAVRSLDLDLGNRGDYSDFKADGQWQSSAPKLPEGQRGIWRPASGKASLTYRVRISHARNNGTFEARMTPNWALLRGDDLVPAARLDQQDGIELVSRLEFELPAGWKSVETAWPRIGKNRFRVDNVSRLFDRPTGWILTGTLGSRRTRLGETEVTVASPQGQGMRRMDVLTLLTFVWPQVQAAFPRHPTKLLIVGAGDPMWRGSLAGRDSIYLHSRIPLVSENGTSPLVRELAQVFGRINDSQRSDWISEGFAEYYVIELVRRAGGMSDERYQSLQHRLARDSHKVSTLRGEQISGPTVARAVLLLQELDSEIRLKTRNKRSLDDVLHAVMRLESVSTQEFVQLSDSILGESSTVLDSKLLQ
;
A
#
# COMPACT_ATOMS: atom_id res chain seq x y z
N MET A 1 31.56 -51.61 -24.45
CA MET A 1 31.10 -51.03 -23.17
C MET A 1 30.68 -49.55 -23.22
N ALA A 2 30.77 -48.86 -24.36
CA ALA A 2 30.43 -47.41 -24.46
C ALA A 2 28.97 -47.10 -24.87
N VAL A 3 28.23 -48.07 -25.37
CA VAL A 3 26.83 -47.85 -25.82
C VAL A 3 25.83 -47.93 -24.66
N GLY A 4 26.08 -48.80 -23.66
CA GLY A 4 25.20 -48.95 -22.50
C GLY A 4 25.18 -47.74 -21.55
N ALA A 5 26.28 -47.00 -21.45
CA ALA A 5 26.38 -45.81 -20.58
C ALA A 5 25.61 -44.61 -21.14
N ARG A 6 25.49 -44.50 -22.46
CA ARG A 6 24.74 -43.40 -23.09
C ARG A 6 23.20 -43.57 -23.01
N LEU A 7 22.71 -44.82 -23.05
CA LEU A 7 21.29 -45.10 -22.85
C LEU A 7 20.85 -44.89 -21.36
N ALA A 8 21.69 -45.25 -20.38
CA ALA A 8 21.41 -45.03 -18.99
C ALA A 8 21.36 -43.52 -18.64
N LEU A 9 22.20 -42.69 -19.24
CA LEU A 9 22.20 -41.24 -19.03
C LEU A 9 20.99 -40.55 -19.69
N ALA A 10 20.54 -41.04 -20.84
CA ALA A 10 19.32 -40.52 -21.49
C ALA A 10 18.02 -40.86 -20.71
N CYS A 11 17.95 -42.04 -20.12
CA CYS A 11 16.83 -42.43 -19.24
C CYS A 11 16.83 -41.68 -17.91
N LEU A 12 17.99 -41.30 -17.37
CA LEU A 12 18.09 -40.50 -16.15
C LEU A 12 17.69 -39.02 -16.37
N LEU A 13 17.93 -38.45 -17.54
CA LEU A 13 17.50 -37.11 -17.93
C LEU A 13 15.98 -37.00 -18.20
N LEU A 14 15.35 -38.08 -18.65
CA LEU A 14 13.90 -38.15 -18.84
C LEU A 14 13.12 -38.31 -17.50
N ALA A 15 13.72 -38.87 -16.46
CA ALA A 15 13.10 -39.02 -15.14
C ALA A 15 13.09 -37.72 -14.30
N LEU A 16 13.82 -36.68 -14.70
CA LEU A 16 13.87 -35.36 -14.02
C LEU A 16 12.92 -34.32 -14.61
N SER A 17 12.19 -34.65 -15.69
CA SER A 17 11.10 -33.82 -16.17
C SER A 17 9.83 -34.09 -15.36
N SER A 18 9.80 -33.65 -14.10
CA SER A 18 8.54 -33.49 -13.39
C SER A 18 7.66 -32.58 -14.23
N PRO A 19 6.44 -32.98 -14.66
CA PRO A 19 5.56 -32.07 -15.36
C PRO A 19 5.34 -30.88 -14.45
N LEU A 20 5.80 -29.68 -14.83
CA LEU A 20 5.31 -28.44 -14.24
C LEU A 20 3.81 -28.40 -14.54
N TRP A 21 3.01 -28.90 -13.64
CA TRP A 21 1.56 -28.75 -13.73
C TRP A 21 1.29 -27.24 -13.65
N ALA A 22 0.95 -26.65 -14.78
CA ALA A 22 0.48 -25.28 -14.81
C ALA A 22 -0.72 -25.17 -13.86
N ALA A 23 -0.67 -24.22 -12.93
CA ALA A 23 -1.76 -24.01 -11.98
C ALA A 23 -3.08 -23.81 -12.74
N ARG A 24 -4.13 -24.49 -12.30
CA ARG A 24 -5.47 -24.33 -12.87
C ARG A 24 -6.02 -22.96 -12.47
N LYS A 25 -6.30 -22.12 -13.46
CA LYS A 25 -6.83 -20.77 -13.24
C LYS A 25 -8.33 -20.82 -12.98
N VAL A 26 -8.76 -20.17 -11.89
CA VAL A 26 -10.17 -20.02 -11.53
C VAL A 26 -10.47 -18.53 -11.35
N ASN A 27 -11.51 -18.04 -12.04
CA ASN A 27 -11.89 -16.64 -11.94
C ASN A 27 -12.59 -16.36 -10.60
N LEU A 28 -12.16 -15.27 -9.95
CA LEU A 28 -12.81 -14.64 -8.81
C LEU A 28 -13.22 -13.22 -9.22
N ASP A 29 -14.52 -12.99 -9.42
CA ASP A 29 -15.04 -11.71 -9.86
C ASP A 29 -15.68 -10.97 -8.67
N TYR A 30 -15.24 -9.72 -8.45
CA TYR A 30 -15.83 -8.77 -7.52
C TYR A 30 -16.73 -7.82 -8.30
N HIS A 31 -18.02 -7.85 -8.04
CA HIS A 31 -18.99 -6.91 -8.59
C HIS A 31 -19.46 -5.95 -7.50
N VAL A 32 -19.27 -4.66 -7.69
CA VAL A 32 -19.58 -3.59 -6.73
C VAL A 32 -20.64 -2.69 -7.29
N ARG A 33 -21.81 -2.67 -6.67
CA ARG A 33 -22.91 -1.74 -6.97
C ARG A 33 -22.99 -0.67 -5.90
N LEU A 34 -22.80 0.59 -6.27
CA LEU A 34 -22.84 1.72 -5.36
C LEU A 34 -24.27 2.21 -5.14
N LEU A 35 -24.64 2.46 -3.88
CA LEU A 35 -25.99 2.81 -3.43
C LEU A 35 -25.95 4.15 -2.65
N PRO A 36 -25.85 5.31 -3.33
CA PRO A 36 -25.67 6.60 -2.67
C PRO A 36 -26.79 6.98 -1.68
N GLN A 37 -28.02 6.51 -1.91
CA GLN A 37 -29.18 6.81 -1.05
C GLN A 37 -29.07 6.18 0.34
N SER A 38 -28.37 5.06 0.46
CA SER A 38 -28.17 4.33 1.72
C SER A 38 -26.74 4.42 2.26
N ASP A 39 -25.85 5.16 1.57
CA ASP A 39 -24.41 5.23 1.89
C ASP A 39 -23.75 3.85 1.97
N GLN A 40 -24.11 2.94 1.07
CA GLN A 40 -23.64 1.56 1.05
C GLN A 40 -23.17 1.15 -0.35
N ALA A 41 -22.35 0.12 -0.41
CA ALA A 41 -22.13 -0.67 -1.61
C ALA A 41 -22.66 -2.09 -1.40
N GLU A 42 -23.26 -2.67 -2.43
CA GLU A 42 -23.50 -4.09 -2.53
C GLU A 42 -22.31 -4.73 -3.23
N VAL A 43 -21.64 -5.65 -2.55
CA VAL A 43 -20.46 -6.34 -3.06
C VAL A 43 -20.83 -7.80 -3.26
N ARG A 44 -20.56 -8.33 -4.47
CA ARG A 44 -20.73 -9.74 -4.81
C ARG A 44 -19.40 -10.33 -5.25
N LEU A 45 -18.92 -11.30 -4.49
CA LEU A 45 -17.81 -12.17 -4.87
C LEU A 45 -18.40 -13.36 -5.64
N THR A 46 -17.85 -13.68 -6.80
CA THR A 46 -18.27 -14.84 -7.60
C THR A 46 -17.07 -15.68 -7.98
N LEU A 47 -17.05 -16.93 -7.54
CA LEU A 47 -16.12 -17.95 -7.97
C LEU A 47 -16.70 -18.68 -9.19
N ALA A 48 -15.92 -18.78 -10.27
CA ALA A 48 -16.33 -19.57 -11.44
C ALA A 48 -16.46 -21.06 -11.11
N ASP A 49 -15.66 -21.53 -10.15
CA ASP A 49 -15.71 -22.88 -9.58
C ASP A 49 -15.45 -22.81 -8.07
N GLY A 50 -16.53 -22.94 -7.27
CA GLY A 50 -16.45 -22.88 -5.82
C GLY A 50 -15.70 -24.07 -5.20
N ALA A 51 -15.65 -25.23 -5.89
CA ALA A 51 -14.88 -26.37 -5.42
C ALA A 51 -13.37 -26.08 -5.32
N ALA A 52 -12.87 -25.03 -6.01
CA ALA A 52 -11.48 -24.59 -5.93
C ALA A 52 -11.10 -24.01 -4.55
N VAL A 53 -12.08 -23.52 -3.80
CA VAL A 53 -11.89 -22.86 -2.50
C VAL A 53 -12.61 -23.68 -1.42
N ARG A 54 -11.85 -24.14 -0.42
CA ARG A 54 -12.43 -24.88 0.73
C ARG A 54 -13.11 -23.92 1.70
N SER A 55 -12.45 -22.77 1.98
CA SER A 55 -13.04 -21.73 2.81
C SER A 55 -12.39 -20.37 2.57
N LEU A 56 -13.17 -19.31 2.81
CA LEU A 56 -12.74 -17.94 2.90
C LEU A 56 -13.15 -17.40 4.27
N ASP A 57 -12.17 -17.14 5.15
CA ASP A 57 -12.38 -16.64 6.50
C ASP A 57 -12.12 -15.13 6.54
N LEU A 58 -13.18 -14.34 6.48
CA LEU A 58 -13.20 -12.89 6.35
C LEU A 58 -13.06 -12.21 7.71
N ASP A 59 -12.23 -11.18 7.78
CA ASP A 59 -12.10 -10.28 8.92
C ASP A 59 -13.10 -9.12 8.77
N LEU A 60 -14.22 -9.20 9.46
CA LEU A 60 -15.28 -8.21 9.39
C LEU A 60 -15.05 -7.01 10.34
N GLY A 61 -13.97 -7.04 11.13
CA GLY A 61 -13.62 -5.97 12.07
C GLY A 61 -14.62 -5.78 13.20
N ASN A 62 -14.56 -4.62 13.84
CA ASN A 62 -15.38 -4.29 15.03
C ASN A 62 -16.44 -3.22 14.78
N ARG A 63 -16.48 -2.61 13.58
CA ARG A 63 -17.32 -1.43 13.30
C ARG A 63 -18.76 -1.76 12.90
N GLY A 64 -19.06 -3.03 12.57
CA GLY A 64 -20.36 -3.42 12.04
C GLY A 64 -20.66 -2.82 10.65
N ASP A 65 -19.62 -2.60 9.85
CA ASP A 65 -19.76 -1.99 8.52
C ASP A 65 -20.35 -2.93 7.48
N TYR A 66 -20.29 -4.25 7.72
CA TYR A 66 -20.75 -5.30 6.80
C TYR A 66 -22.06 -5.92 7.27
N SER A 67 -23.01 -6.09 6.36
CA SER A 67 -24.35 -6.61 6.64
C SER A 67 -24.93 -7.40 5.45
N ASP A 68 -26.12 -7.98 5.64
CA ASP A 68 -26.97 -8.60 4.60
C ASP A 68 -26.26 -9.71 3.80
N PHE A 69 -25.50 -10.55 4.50
CA PHE A 69 -24.79 -11.66 3.87
C PHE A 69 -25.73 -12.70 3.25
N LYS A 70 -25.49 -13.05 1.97
CA LYS A 70 -26.15 -14.12 1.22
C LYS A 70 -25.08 -14.93 0.50
N ALA A 71 -25.09 -16.24 0.68
CA ALA A 71 -24.03 -17.12 0.17
C ALA A 71 -24.59 -18.34 -0.51
N ASP A 72 -23.99 -18.71 -1.63
CA ASP A 72 -24.13 -20.05 -2.18
C ASP A 72 -23.15 -20.97 -1.44
N GLY A 73 -23.66 -21.97 -0.75
CA GLY A 73 -22.92 -22.83 0.18
C GLY A 73 -23.20 -22.47 1.64
N GLN A 74 -22.18 -22.62 2.50
CA GLN A 74 -22.32 -22.39 3.94
C GLN A 74 -21.73 -21.02 4.32
N TRP A 75 -22.48 -20.27 5.12
CA TRP A 75 -22.04 -19.03 5.74
C TRP A 75 -22.19 -19.11 7.26
N GLN A 76 -21.12 -18.77 7.97
CA GLN A 76 -21.11 -18.70 9.43
C GLN A 76 -20.42 -17.40 9.87
N SER A 77 -21.06 -16.62 10.73
CA SER A 77 -20.43 -15.45 11.35
C SER A 77 -20.32 -15.63 12.86
N SER A 78 -19.19 -15.22 13.42
CA SER A 78 -19.01 -15.15 14.86
C SER A 78 -19.64 -13.88 15.42
N ALA A 79 -19.98 -13.87 16.71
CA ALA A 79 -20.20 -12.62 17.42
C ALA A 79 -18.90 -11.79 17.49
N PRO A 80 -18.96 -10.45 17.48
CA PRO A 80 -17.79 -9.61 17.69
C PRO A 80 -17.12 -9.93 19.04
N LYS A 81 -15.80 -10.23 18.99
CA LYS A 81 -14.98 -10.45 20.20
C LYS A 81 -13.88 -9.41 20.22
N LEU A 82 -13.80 -8.62 21.26
CA LEU A 82 -12.70 -7.68 21.47
C LEU A 82 -11.47 -8.42 22.02
N PRO A 83 -10.26 -8.17 21.50
CA PRO A 83 -9.89 -7.23 20.43
C PRO A 83 -10.00 -7.80 19.00
N GLU A 84 -10.30 -9.09 18.83
CA GLU A 84 -10.15 -9.87 17.58
C GLU A 84 -11.17 -9.51 16.48
N GLY A 85 -12.26 -8.83 16.84
CA GLY A 85 -13.30 -8.45 15.88
C GLY A 85 -14.27 -9.58 15.52
N GLN A 86 -15.15 -9.30 14.56
CA GLN A 86 -16.08 -10.25 13.99
C GLN A 86 -15.42 -10.98 12.82
N ARG A 87 -15.63 -12.30 12.75
CA ARG A 87 -15.19 -13.14 11.63
C ARG A 87 -16.40 -13.70 10.88
N GLY A 88 -16.24 -13.89 9.56
CA GLY A 88 -17.23 -14.54 8.72
C GLY A 88 -16.59 -15.61 7.84
N ILE A 89 -17.06 -16.84 7.93
CA ILE A 89 -16.50 -17.97 7.17
C ILE A 89 -17.48 -18.40 6.09
N TRP A 90 -17.04 -18.28 4.84
CA TRP A 90 -17.75 -18.79 3.68
C TRP A 90 -17.11 -20.09 3.17
N ARG A 91 -17.92 -21.15 3.03
CA ARG A 91 -17.57 -22.38 2.34
C ARG A 91 -18.43 -22.49 1.08
N PRO A 92 -17.84 -22.18 -0.10
CA PRO A 92 -18.60 -22.14 -1.35
C PRO A 92 -19.23 -23.47 -1.70
N ALA A 93 -20.41 -23.44 -2.33
CA ALA A 93 -20.98 -24.60 -2.99
C ALA A 93 -20.11 -25.00 -4.19
N SER A 94 -20.13 -26.27 -4.58
CA SER A 94 -19.46 -26.74 -5.80
C SER A 94 -20.09 -26.10 -7.05
N GLY A 95 -19.27 -25.89 -8.09
CA GLY A 95 -19.66 -25.16 -9.29
C GLY A 95 -19.57 -23.64 -9.09
N LYS A 96 -20.35 -22.88 -9.87
CA LYS A 96 -20.37 -21.41 -9.71
C LYS A 96 -21.00 -21.05 -8.38
N ALA A 97 -20.29 -20.29 -7.55
CA ALA A 97 -20.73 -19.89 -6.22
C ALA A 97 -20.51 -18.42 -5.96
N SER A 98 -21.40 -17.79 -5.21
CA SER A 98 -21.30 -16.37 -4.87
C SER A 98 -21.51 -16.10 -3.38
N LEU A 99 -20.87 -15.02 -2.89
CA LEU A 99 -21.11 -14.39 -1.61
C LEU A 99 -21.47 -12.93 -1.86
N THR A 100 -22.64 -12.49 -1.41
CA THR A 100 -23.09 -11.10 -1.52
C THR A 100 -23.27 -10.52 -0.14
N TYR A 101 -22.88 -9.25 0.05
CA TYR A 101 -23.10 -8.50 1.28
C TYR A 101 -23.21 -7.01 0.98
N ARG A 102 -23.62 -6.23 1.98
CA ARG A 102 -23.58 -4.77 1.95
C ARG A 102 -22.48 -4.25 2.86
N VAL A 103 -21.85 -3.16 2.44
CA VAL A 103 -20.83 -2.47 3.23
C VAL A 103 -21.12 -0.97 3.26
N ARG A 104 -20.95 -0.36 4.43
CA ARG A 104 -21.01 1.10 4.59
C ARG A 104 -19.78 1.74 3.94
N ILE A 105 -19.98 2.87 3.27
CA ILE A 105 -18.88 3.55 2.55
C ILE A 105 -18.33 4.73 3.34
N SER A 106 -19.19 5.60 3.89
CA SER A 106 -18.69 6.78 4.58
C SER A 106 -18.19 6.44 5.97
N HIS A 107 -16.94 6.81 6.25
CA HIS A 107 -16.28 6.65 7.55
C HIS A 107 -15.98 8.03 8.12
N ALA A 108 -16.79 8.45 9.09
CA ALA A 108 -16.60 9.70 9.81
C ALA A 108 -15.56 9.54 10.93
N ARG A 109 -14.73 10.55 11.11
CA ARG A 109 -13.83 10.73 12.25
C ARG A 109 -14.56 11.47 13.38
N ASN A 110 -14.03 11.39 14.59
CA ASN A 110 -14.61 12.04 15.79
C ASN A 110 -14.78 13.57 15.66
N ASN A 111 -14.02 14.22 14.77
CA ASN A 111 -14.07 15.66 14.52
C ASN A 111 -15.04 16.06 13.40
N GLY A 112 -15.88 15.14 12.91
CA GLY A 112 -16.85 15.39 11.84
C GLY A 112 -16.26 15.42 10.43
N THR A 113 -14.97 15.16 10.24
CA THR A 113 -14.36 14.94 8.93
C THR A 113 -14.50 13.48 8.49
N PHE A 114 -14.24 13.18 7.22
CA PHE A 114 -14.39 11.84 6.66
C PHE A 114 -13.06 11.30 6.13
N GLU A 115 -12.78 10.03 6.41
CA GLU A 115 -11.70 9.28 5.76
C GLU A 115 -12.13 8.69 4.42
N ALA A 116 -13.36 8.18 4.35
CA ALA A 116 -14.04 7.75 3.14
C ALA A 116 -15.42 8.39 3.12
N ARG A 117 -15.93 8.71 1.92
CA ARG A 117 -17.23 9.38 1.81
C ARG A 117 -17.93 9.04 0.50
N MET A 118 -19.23 8.79 0.60
CA MET A 118 -20.13 8.74 -0.54
C MET A 118 -21.10 9.93 -0.50
N THR A 119 -21.35 10.51 -1.66
CA THR A 119 -22.30 11.60 -1.89
C THR A 119 -23.23 11.21 -3.04
N PRO A 120 -24.28 11.97 -3.37
CA PRO A 120 -25.09 11.70 -4.56
C PRO A 120 -24.32 11.73 -5.89
N ASN A 121 -23.13 12.39 -5.94
CA ASN A 121 -22.41 12.66 -7.19
C ASN A 121 -21.06 11.93 -7.30
N TRP A 122 -20.51 11.46 -6.19
CA TRP A 122 -19.20 10.80 -6.16
C TRP A 122 -18.99 10.01 -4.87
N ALA A 123 -18.08 9.06 -4.91
CA ALA A 123 -17.56 8.39 -3.73
C ALA A 123 -16.03 8.31 -3.79
N LEU A 124 -15.39 8.56 -2.63
CA LEU A 124 -13.98 8.35 -2.37
C LEU A 124 -13.87 7.36 -1.22
N LEU A 125 -13.26 6.22 -1.48
CA LEU A 125 -13.26 5.07 -0.57
C LEU A 125 -11.99 4.23 -0.74
N ARG A 126 -11.80 3.28 0.15
CA ARG A 126 -10.70 2.31 0.06
C ARG A 126 -11.22 0.96 -0.39
N GLY A 127 -10.48 0.31 -1.30
CA GLY A 127 -10.74 -1.06 -1.69
C GLY A 127 -10.65 -2.03 -0.51
N ASP A 128 -9.77 -1.72 0.44
CA ASP A 128 -9.58 -2.44 1.70
C ASP A 128 -10.88 -2.54 2.53
N ASP A 129 -11.73 -1.52 2.47
CA ASP A 129 -13.00 -1.46 3.19
C ASP A 129 -14.14 -2.12 2.38
N LEU A 130 -14.05 -2.14 1.03
CA LEU A 130 -15.03 -2.85 0.20
C LEU A 130 -14.99 -4.35 0.38
N VAL A 131 -13.79 -4.92 0.40
CA VAL A 131 -13.56 -6.36 0.56
C VAL A 131 -12.62 -6.55 1.74
N PRO A 132 -13.09 -7.12 2.85
CA PRO A 132 -12.29 -7.32 4.04
C PRO A 132 -11.12 -8.27 3.78
N ALA A 133 -10.07 -8.17 4.60
CA ALA A 133 -9.00 -9.15 4.59
C ALA A 133 -9.55 -10.56 4.87
N ALA A 134 -8.94 -11.58 4.28
CA ALA A 134 -9.39 -12.94 4.48
C ALA A 134 -8.22 -13.93 4.50
N ARG A 135 -8.42 -15.03 5.22
CA ARG A 135 -7.59 -16.22 5.10
C ARG A 135 -8.23 -17.13 4.07
N LEU A 136 -7.48 -17.41 3.00
CA LEU A 136 -7.91 -18.27 1.92
C LEU A 136 -7.40 -19.68 2.15
N ASP A 137 -8.30 -20.67 2.20
CA ASP A 137 -7.99 -22.10 2.08
C ASP A 137 -8.49 -22.59 0.73
N GLN A 138 -7.56 -22.91 -0.18
CA GLN A 138 -7.86 -23.36 -1.53
C GLN A 138 -7.25 -24.73 -1.83
N GLN A 139 -7.72 -25.38 -2.89
CA GLN A 139 -7.10 -26.61 -3.37
C GLN A 139 -5.70 -26.35 -3.93
N ASP A 140 -4.84 -27.35 -3.81
CA ASP A 140 -3.48 -27.28 -4.37
C ASP A 140 -3.52 -27.16 -5.90
N GLY A 141 -2.58 -26.43 -6.46
CA GLY A 141 -2.50 -26.19 -7.90
C GLY A 141 -3.59 -25.26 -8.46
N ILE A 142 -4.31 -24.54 -7.63
CA ILE A 142 -5.24 -23.49 -8.05
C ILE A 142 -4.54 -22.12 -8.04
N GLU A 143 -4.81 -21.32 -9.07
CA GLU A 143 -4.48 -19.90 -9.15
C GLU A 143 -5.78 -19.10 -9.35
N LEU A 144 -6.15 -18.26 -8.37
CA LEU A 144 -7.28 -17.36 -8.54
C LEU A 144 -6.87 -16.19 -9.46
N VAL A 145 -7.76 -15.86 -10.42
CA VAL A 145 -7.60 -14.70 -11.31
C VAL A 145 -8.71 -13.73 -10.97
N SER A 146 -8.33 -12.64 -10.29
CA SER A 146 -9.28 -11.71 -9.70
C SER A 146 -9.57 -10.51 -10.59
N ARG A 147 -10.85 -10.12 -10.67
CA ARG A 147 -11.32 -8.97 -11.42
C ARG A 147 -12.30 -8.17 -10.58
N LEU A 148 -12.26 -6.84 -10.75
CA LEU A 148 -13.13 -5.89 -10.07
C LEU A 148 -13.97 -5.15 -11.11
N GLU A 149 -15.29 -5.12 -10.93
CA GLU A 149 -16.23 -4.42 -11.82
C GLU A 149 -17.16 -3.53 -11.00
N PHE A 150 -17.38 -2.30 -11.48
CA PHE A 150 -18.31 -1.37 -10.86
C PHE A 150 -19.57 -1.16 -11.69
N GLU A 151 -20.71 -1.28 -11.02
CA GLU A 151 -21.99 -0.79 -11.49
C GLU A 151 -22.22 0.59 -10.89
N LEU A 152 -22.19 1.62 -11.76
CA LEU A 152 -22.27 3.00 -11.33
C LEU A 152 -23.73 3.49 -11.26
N PRO A 153 -24.06 4.33 -10.27
CA PRO A 153 -25.35 5.04 -10.23
C PRO A 153 -25.59 5.90 -11.47
N ALA A 154 -26.85 6.19 -11.75
CA ALA A 154 -27.21 7.09 -12.85
C ALA A 154 -26.50 8.45 -12.68
N GLY A 155 -25.95 8.97 -13.79
CA GLY A 155 -25.22 10.23 -13.82
C GLY A 155 -23.72 10.12 -13.46
N TRP A 156 -23.27 9.02 -12.83
CA TRP A 156 -21.85 8.80 -12.58
C TRP A 156 -21.15 8.29 -13.85
N LYS A 157 -19.94 8.78 -14.12
CA LYS A 157 -19.29 8.59 -15.43
C LYS A 157 -18.07 7.69 -15.39
N SER A 158 -17.35 7.65 -14.29
CA SER A 158 -16.03 6.99 -14.25
C SER A 158 -15.65 6.46 -12.87
N VAL A 159 -14.71 5.51 -12.91
CA VAL A 159 -14.00 4.96 -11.75
C VAL A 159 -12.50 5.09 -12.00
N GLU A 160 -11.76 5.56 -11.00
CA GLU A 160 -10.30 5.56 -10.99
C GLU A 160 -9.82 4.68 -9.84
N THR A 161 -8.92 3.76 -10.16
CA THR A 161 -8.22 2.86 -9.23
C THR A 161 -6.75 2.76 -9.64
N ALA A 162 -5.89 2.30 -8.74
CA ALA A 162 -4.52 1.93 -9.08
C ALA A 162 -4.42 0.58 -9.85
N TRP A 163 -5.50 -0.17 -9.95
CA TRP A 163 -5.53 -1.44 -10.67
C TRP A 163 -5.57 -1.25 -12.18
N PRO A 164 -4.90 -2.13 -12.96
CA PRO A 164 -4.95 -2.09 -14.40
C PRO A 164 -6.37 -2.20 -14.95
N ARG A 165 -6.74 -1.29 -15.83
CA ARG A 165 -8.05 -1.25 -16.47
C ARG A 165 -8.11 -2.28 -17.61
N ILE A 166 -9.14 -3.12 -17.60
CA ILE A 166 -9.41 -4.14 -18.63
C ILE A 166 -10.74 -3.96 -19.34
N GLY A 167 -11.49 -2.91 -18.99
CA GLY A 167 -12.76 -2.54 -19.56
C GLY A 167 -13.26 -1.20 -19.03
N LYS A 168 -14.45 -0.77 -19.41
CA LYS A 168 -14.98 0.56 -19.05
C LYS A 168 -14.92 0.82 -17.53
N ASN A 169 -15.47 -0.10 -16.72
CA ASN A 169 -15.46 -0.04 -15.26
C ASN A 169 -14.91 -1.34 -14.67
N ARG A 170 -14.01 -2.01 -15.41
CA ARG A 170 -13.43 -3.30 -15.03
C ARG A 170 -11.93 -3.20 -14.91
N PHE A 171 -11.40 -3.86 -13.88
CA PHE A 171 -10.01 -3.81 -13.50
C PHE A 171 -9.51 -5.23 -13.17
N ARG A 172 -8.23 -5.49 -13.43
CA ARG A 172 -7.58 -6.70 -13.01
C ARG A 172 -6.96 -6.47 -11.63
N VAL A 173 -7.32 -7.32 -10.68
CA VAL A 173 -6.72 -7.28 -9.33
C VAL A 173 -5.57 -8.28 -9.31
N ASP A 174 -4.35 -7.77 -9.16
CA ASP A 174 -3.14 -8.58 -9.06
C ASP A 174 -2.52 -8.40 -7.67
N ASN A 175 -2.45 -9.44 -6.90
CA ASN A 175 -1.77 -9.45 -5.62
C ASN A 175 -0.44 -10.22 -5.74
N VAL A 176 0.67 -9.49 -5.70
CA VAL A 176 2.01 -10.07 -5.85
C VAL A 176 2.33 -11.07 -4.72
N SER A 177 1.79 -10.87 -3.52
CA SER A 177 2.00 -11.77 -2.38
C SER A 177 1.24 -13.09 -2.47
N ARG A 178 0.34 -13.23 -3.46
CA ARG A 178 -0.53 -14.42 -3.64
C ARG A 178 -1.30 -14.86 -2.39
N LEU A 179 -1.51 -13.96 -1.45
CA LEU A 179 -2.51 -14.13 -0.41
C LEU A 179 -3.91 -14.01 -1.05
N PHE A 180 -4.92 -13.71 -0.30
CA PHE A 180 -6.25 -13.47 -0.88
C PHE A 180 -6.22 -12.21 -1.78
N ASP A 181 -6.45 -12.38 -3.10
CA ASP A 181 -6.49 -11.30 -4.08
C ASP A 181 -7.76 -10.47 -3.92
N ARG A 182 -7.66 -9.35 -3.25
CA ARG A 182 -8.74 -8.41 -3.04
C ARG A 182 -8.38 -7.01 -3.53
N PRO A 183 -9.37 -6.20 -3.95
CA PRO A 183 -9.12 -4.80 -4.22
C PRO A 183 -8.63 -4.09 -2.95
N THR A 184 -7.57 -3.29 -3.11
CA THR A 184 -6.95 -2.49 -2.04
C THR A 184 -6.61 -1.11 -2.57
N GLY A 185 -6.24 -0.20 -1.67
CA GLY A 185 -5.87 1.17 -2.02
C GLY A 185 -7.08 2.06 -2.32
N TRP A 186 -6.80 3.28 -2.74
CA TRP A 186 -7.82 4.30 -2.98
C TRP A 186 -8.60 4.07 -4.26
N ILE A 187 -9.89 4.31 -4.19
CA ILE A 187 -10.85 4.25 -5.30
C ILE A 187 -11.64 5.54 -5.30
N LEU A 188 -11.74 6.16 -6.47
CA LEU A 188 -12.56 7.35 -6.69
C LEU A 188 -13.55 7.07 -7.81
N THR A 189 -14.81 7.38 -7.58
CA THR A 189 -15.89 7.13 -8.56
C THR A 189 -16.91 8.27 -8.57
N GLY A 190 -17.50 8.53 -9.73
CA GLY A 190 -18.47 9.60 -9.91
C GLY A 190 -18.25 10.43 -11.17
N THR A 191 -18.64 11.72 -11.11
CA THR A 191 -18.32 12.72 -12.14
C THR A 191 -16.99 13.37 -11.80
N LEU A 192 -15.92 12.92 -12.46
CA LEU A 192 -14.53 13.19 -12.10
C LEU A 192 -13.84 14.10 -13.10
N GLY A 193 -12.86 14.86 -12.60
CA GLY A 193 -11.79 15.44 -13.39
C GLY A 193 -10.50 14.67 -13.16
N SER A 194 -9.81 14.27 -14.22
CA SER A 194 -8.54 13.56 -14.13
C SER A 194 -7.48 14.14 -15.06
N ARG A 195 -6.21 13.96 -14.67
CA ARG A 195 -5.02 14.18 -15.49
C ARG A 195 -4.16 12.95 -15.44
N ARG A 196 -3.60 12.56 -16.58
CA ARG A 196 -2.73 11.39 -16.71
C ARG A 196 -1.42 11.77 -17.36
N THR A 197 -0.37 11.13 -16.94
CA THR A 197 0.96 11.22 -17.55
C THR A 197 1.71 9.91 -17.34
N ARG A 198 2.83 9.73 -18.03
CA ARG A 198 3.75 8.64 -17.79
C ARG A 198 5.05 9.21 -17.24
N LEU A 199 5.48 8.70 -16.10
CA LEU A 199 6.75 9.05 -15.48
C LEU A 199 7.60 7.78 -15.36
N GLY A 200 8.65 7.68 -16.18
CA GLY A 200 9.35 6.41 -16.41
C GLY A 200 8.38 5.32 -16.90
N GLU A 201 8.39 4.18 -16.26
CA GLU A 201 7.48 3.06 -16.60
C GLU A 201 6.11 3.16 -15.89
N THR A 202 5.91 4.12 -15.01
CA THR A 202 4.68 4.27 -14.21
C THR A 202 3.66 5.16 -14.92
N GLU A 203 2.44 4.67 -15.11
CA GLU A 203 1.28 5.50 -15.48
C GLU A 203 0.78 6.22 -14.23
N VAL A 204 0.81 7.54 -14.22
CA VAL A 204 0.33 8.36 -13.12
C VAL A 204 -1.01 8.99 -13.47
N THR A 205 -2.00 8.80 -12.61
CA THR A 205 -3.32 9.44 -12.70
C THR A 205 -3.56 10.30 -11.48
N VAL A 206 -3.90 11.58 -11.67
CA VAL A 206 -4.37 12.47 -10.61
C VAL A 206 -5.82 12.79 -10.86
N ALA A 207 -6.71 12.45 -9.92
CA ALA A 207 -8.15 12.56 -10.07
C ALA A 207 -8.83 13.17 -8.85
N SER A 208 -9.90 13.90 -9.08
CA SER A 208 -10.77 14.44 -8.03
C SER A 208 -12.20 14.55 -8.55
N PRO A 209 -13.23 14.55 -7.69
CA PRO A 209 -14.58 14.92 -8.10
C PRO A 209 -14.58 16.34 -8.68
N GLN A 210 -15.44 16.60 -9.65
CA GLN A 210 -15.60 17.96 -10.18
C GLN A 210 -16.06 18.91 -9.07
N GLY A 211 -15.52 20.13 -9.06
CA GLY A 211 -15.85 21.15 -8.06
C GLY A 211 -15.14 21.03 -6.72
N GLN A 212 -14.30 19.99 -6.48
CA GLN A 212 -13.62 19.78 -5.20
C GLN A 212 -12.27 20.51 -5.06
N GLY A 213 -11.90 21.36 -6.02
CA GLY A 213 -10.80 22.33 -5.91
C GLY A 213 -9.37 21.74 -5.97
N MET A 214 -9.20 20.47 -6.32
CA MET A 214 -7.87 19.87 -6.41
C MET A 214 -7.08 20.42 -7.62
N ARG A 215 -5.89 20.94 -7.37
CA ARG A 215 -4.95 21.47 -8.36
C ARG A 215 -4.13 20.35 -8.99
N ARG A 216 -4.76 19.56 -9.87
CA ARG A 216 -4.19 18.34 -10.47
C ARG A 216 -2.89 18.57 -11.24
N MET A 217 -2.76 19.72 -11.91
CA MET A 217 -1.53 20.04 -12.65
C MET A 217 -0.36 20.37 -11.71
N ASP A 218 -0.61 21.06 -10.60
CA ASP A 218 0.44 21.36 -9.61
C ASP A 218 0.97 20.06 -8.99
N VAL A 219 0.08 19.10 -8.70
CA VAL A 219 0.44 17.74 -8.22
C VAL A 219 1.35 17.05 -9.25
N LEU A 220 0.97 17.05 -10.53
CA LEU A 220 1.79 16.44 -11.60
C LEU A 220 3.12 17.14 -11.79
N THR A 221 3.16 18.46 -11.65
CA THR A 221 4.40 19.25 -11.75
C THR A 221 5.37 18.86 -10.65
N LEU A 222 4.90 18.81 -9.39
CA LEU A 222 5.75 18.37 -8.27
C LEU A 222 6.23 16.94 -8.45
N LEU A 223 5.35 16.03 -8.87
CA LEU A 223 5.74 14.65 -9.16
C LEU A 223 6.83 14.58 -10.22
N THR A 224 6.65 15.27 -11.35
CA THR A 224 7.63 15.29 -12.44
C THR A 224 8.99 15.81 -11.94
N PHE A 225 8.97 16.81 -11.07
CA PHE A 225 10.18 17.41 -10.49
C PHE A 225 10.94 16.43 -9.60
N VAL A 226 10.26 15.70 -8.71
CA VAL A 226 10.91 14.76 -7.77
C VAL A 226 11.13 13.37 -8.35
N TRP A 227 10.49 13.03 -9.46
CA TRP A 227 10.42 11.66 -9.98
C TRP A 227 11.77 10.99 -10.27
N PRO A 228 12.77 11.69 -10.86
CA PRO A 228 14.08 11.08 -11.08
C PRO A 228 14.74 10.61 -9.78
N GLN A 229 14.52 11.36 -8.68
CA GLN A 229 15.06 11.02 -7.36
C GLN A 229 14.30 9.85 -6.72
N VAL A 230 12.98 9.79 -6.92
CA VAL A 230 12.17 8.63 -6.49
C VAL A 230 12.65 7.36 -7.21
N GLN A 231 12.87 7.43 -8.53
CA GLN A 231 13.37 6.30 -9.29
C GLN A 231 14.77 5.84 -8.86
N ALA A 232 15.63 6.77 -8.49
CA ALA A 232 16.98 6.46 -8.02
C ALA A 232 17.00 5.83 -6.62
N ALA A 233 16.11 6.29 -5.72
CA ALA A 233 16.09 5.84 -4.34
C ALA A 233 15.34 4.51 -4.14
N PHE A 234 14.29 4.24 -4.92
CA PHE A 234 13.42 3.07 -4.74
C PHE A 234 13.54 2.11 -5.92
N PRO A 235 13.91 0.83 -5.69
CA PRO A 235 14.06 -0.15 -6.76
C PRO A 235 12.72 -0.65 -7.33
N ARG A 236 11.63 -0.44 -6.59
CA ARG A 236 10.28 -0.87 -6.96
C ARG A 236 9.51 0.28 -7.57
N HIS A 237 8.99 0.07 -8.78
CA HIS A 237 8.15 1.02 -9.48
C HIS A 237 6.79 0.37 -9.78
N PRO A 238 5.67 0.90 -9.25
CA PRO A 238 4.35 0.41 -9.62
C PRO A 238 4.08 0.72 -11.11
N THR A 239 3.40 -0.18 -11.81
CA THR A 239 2.99 0.07 -13.20
C THR A 239 1.98 1.21 -13.30
N LYS A 240 1.22 1.45 -12.24
CA LYS A 240 0.24 2.54 -12.14
C LYS A 240 0.24 3.13 -10.73
N LEU A 241 0.24 4.47 -10.66
CA LEU A 241 0.08 5.25 -9.44
C LEU A 241 -1.17 6.11 -9.57
N LEU A 242 -2.08 6.00 -8.59
CA LEU A 242 -3.26 6.83 -8.50
C LEU A 242 -3.14 7.84 -7.36
N ILE A 243 -3.37 9.11 -7.64
CA ILE A 243 -3.51 10.16 -6.63
C ILE A 243 -4.93 10.69 -6.69
N VAL A 244 -5.64 10.60 -5.58
CA VAL A 244 -7.02 11.06 -5.45
C VAL A 244 -7.14 12.12 -4.39
N GLY A 245 -8.08 13.03 -4.56
CA GLY A 245 -8.34 14.04 -3.54
C GLY A 245 -9.73 14.64 -3.65
N ALA A 246 -10.18 15.16 -2.51
CA ALA A 246 -11.40 15.94 -2.42
C ALA A 246 -11.24 17.03 -1.34
N GLY A 247 -12.16 18.02 -1.34
CA GLY A 247 -12.20 19.10 -0.36
C GLY A 247 -12.98 18.74 0.90
N ASP A 248 -13.21 19.75 1.72
CA ASP A 248 -14.02 19.61 2.92
C ASP A 248 -15.38 18.97 2.62
N PRO A 249 -15.90 18.15 3.51
CA PRO A 249 -15.43 17.80 4.86
C PRO A 249 -14.56 16.55 4.90
N MET A 250 -13.83 16.21 3.83
CA MET A 250 -12.82 15.15 3.91
C MET A 250 -11.73 15.56 4.92
N TRP A 251 -11.08 14.57 5.54
CA TRP A 251 -9.97 14.80 6.45
C TRP A 251 -8.83 15.57 5.76
N ARG A 252 -8.36 16.65 6.40
CA ARG A 252 -7.32 17.53 5.87
C ARG A 252 -5.92 16.95 6.09
N GLY A 253 -5.61 15.87 5.40
CA GLY A 253 -4.33 15.18 5.46
C GLY A 253 -3.99 14.52 4.15
N SER A 254 -3.02 13.62 4.22
CA SER A 254 -2.62 12.72 3.15
C SER A 254 -2.50 11.30 3.70
N LEU A 255 -2.72 10.29 2.87
CA LEU A 255 -2.63 8.90 3.29
C LEU A 255 -2.28 7.99 2.12
N ALA A 256 -1.20 7.24 2.28
CA ALA A 256 -0.81 6.19 1.36
C ALA A 256 -1.78 4.99 1.40
N GLY A 257 -2.02 4.43 0.23
CA GLY A 257 -2.65 3.12 0.03
C GLY A 257 -1.81 2.31 -0.95
N ARG A 258 -2.26 1.11 -1.29
CA ARG A 258 -1.52 0.31 -2.28
C ARG A 258 -1.53 1.01 -3.65
N ASP A 259 -0.33 1.40 -4.13
CA ASP A 259 -0.10 2.11 -5.39
C ASP A 259 -1.01 3.34 -5.58
N SER A 260 -1.43 3.95 -4.48
CA SER A 260 -2.37 5.06 -4.48
C SER A 260 -2.17 5.98 -3.28
N ILE A 261 -2.55 7.25 -3.45
CA ILE A 261 -2.41 8.29 -2.43
C ILE A 261 -3.70 9.09 -2.36
N TYR A 262 -4.22 9.29 -1.16
CA TYR A 262 -5.18 10.33 -0.87
C TYR A 262 -4.46 11.63 -0.49
N LEU A 263 -4.93 12.75 -1.02
CA LEU A 263 -4.40 14.08 -0.72
C LEU A 263 -5.57 15.06 -0.62
N HIS A 264 -5.77 15.68 0.55
CA HIS A 264 -6.82 16.70 0.66
C HIS A 264 -6.56 17.88 -0.30
N SER A 265 -7.60 18.36 -1.02
CA SER A 265 -7.46 19.33 -2.10
C SER A 265 -6.83 20.68 -1.69
N ARG A 266 -6.89 21.04 -0.40
CA ARG A 266 -6.35 22.29 0.17
C ARG A 266 -5.03 22.10 0.92
N ILE A 267 -4.48 20.89 0.99
CA ILE A 267 -3.19 20.69 1.65
C ILE A 267 -2.08 21.34 0.82
N PRO A 268 -1.16 22.08 1.42
CA PRO A 268 -0.01 22.61 0.70
C PRO A 268 0.84 21.46 0.14
N LEU A 269 1.18 21.52 -1.15
CA LEU A 269 2.05 20.49 -1.77
C LEU A 269 3.47 20.56 -1.24
N VAL A 270 3.93 21.77 -0.87
CA VAL A 270 5.20 22.00 -0.20
C VAL A 270 4.91 22.89 1.01
N SER A 271 5.38 22.46 2.18
CA SER A 271 5.25 23.23 3.42
C SER A 271 6.24 24.40 3.46
N GLU A 272 6.05 25.33 4.39
CA GLU A 272 7.00 26.42 4.65
C GLU A 272 8.42 25.92 4.97
N ASN A 273 8.51 24.71 5.52
CA ASN A 273 9.78 24.07 5.85
C ASN A 273 10.45 23.35 4.67
N GLY A 274 9.84 23.38 3.48
CA GLY A 274 10.34 22.70 2.30
C GLY A 274 10.03 21.21 2.22
N THR A 275 9.29 20.65 3.18
CA THR A 275 8.81 19.25 3.13
C THR A 275 7.49 19.15 2.38
N SER A 276 7.14 17.97 1.91
CA SER A 276 5.94 17.74 1.10
C SER A 276 5.14 16.54 1.60
N PRO A 277 3.86 16.73 1.97
CA PRO A 277 2.97 15.59 2.29
C PRO A 277 2.87 14.59 1.15
N LEU A 278 2.81 15.05 -0.09
CA LEU A 278 2.77 14.16 -1.26
C LEU A 278 4.04 13.32 -1.39
N VAL A 279 5.22 13.92 -1.19
CA VAL A 279 6.51 13.18 -1.28
C VAL A 279 6.63 12.17 -0.13
N ARG A 280 6.09 12.48 1.06
CA ARG A 280 6.01 11.55 2.18
C ARG A 280 5.20 10.30 1.82
N GLU A 281 4.01 10.49 1.28
CA GLU A 281 3.17 9.37 0.87
C GLU A 281 3.79 8.58 -0.30
N LEU A 282 4.53 9.24 -1.21
CA LEU A 282 5.32 8.53 -2.23
C LEU A 282 6.36 7.60 -1.60
N ALA A 283 7.11 8.08 -0.61
CA ALA A 283 8.10 7.25 0.08
C ALA A 283 7.45 6.02 0.74
N GLN A 284 6.25 6.15 1.32
CA GLN A 284 5.49 5.02 1.87
C GLN A 284 4.99 4.06 0.78
N VAL A 285 4.42 4.58 -0.33
CA VAL A 285 3.91 3.76 -1.45
C VAL A 285 5.03 2.97 -2.12
N PHE A 286 6.20 3.58 -2.29
CA PHE A 286 7.35 2.93 -2.95
C PHE A 286 8.14 2.04 -1.99
N GLY A 287 8.34 2.47 -0.75
CA GLY A 287 9.09 1.73 0.26
C GLY A 287 8.38 0.46 0.73
N ARG A 288 7.09 0.54 1.04
CA ARG A 288 6.27 -0.57 1.59
C ARG A 288 6.96 -1.31 2.72
N ILE A 289 7.55 -0.57 3.64
CA ILE A 289 8.17 -1.13 4.81
C ILE A 289 7.06 -1.56 5.78
N ASN A 290 7.08 -2.81 6.19
CA ASN A 290 6.22 -3.32 7.25
C ASN A 290 7.07 -3.49 8.51
N ASP A 291 6.71 -2.82 9.58
CA ASP A 291 7.42 -2.89 10.84
C ASP A 291 6.89 -4.05 11.69
N SER A 292 7.79 -4.70 12.41
CA SER A 292 7.42 -5.57 13.53
C SER A 292 7.12 -4.72 14.77
N GLN A 293 6.54 -5.35 15.79
CA GLN A 293 6.17 -4.68 17.04
C GLN A 293 7.32 -3.84 17.63
N ARG A 294 7.02 -2.59 17.99
CA ARG A 294 7.96 -1.60 18.55
C ARG A 294 9.11 -1.23 17.61
N SER A 295 8.90 -1.34 16.30
CA SER A 295 9.88 -0.96 15.28
C SER A 295 9.34 0.06 14.28
N ASP A 296 8.16 0.63 14.53
CA ASP A 296 7.45 1.60 13.66
C ASP A 296 8.29 2.85 13.34
N TRP A 297 9.35 3.09 14.13
CA TRP A 297 10.32 4.16 13.87
C TRP A 297 11.07 3.95 12.54
N ILE A 298 11.14 2.71 12.04
CA ILE A 298 11.84 2.38 10.79
C ILE A 298 11.05 2.92 9.61
N SER A 299 9.79 2.49 9.42
CA SER A 299 8.97 2.95 8.29
C SER A 299 8.69 4.44 8.34
N GLU A 300 8.33 4.98 9.52
CA GLU A 300 8.06 6.39 9.70
C GLU A 300 9.33 7.27 9.55
N GLY A 301 10.46 6.78 10.09
CA GLY A 301 11.76 7.42 9.95
C GLY A 301 12.21 7.48 8.49
N PHE A 302 12.11 6.37 7.75
CA PHE A 302 12.42 6.35 6.33
C PHE A 302 11.49 7.25 5.51
N ALA A 303 10.19 7.24 5.78
CA ALA A 303 9.24 8.08 5.06
C ALA A 303 9.62 9.56 5.22
N GLU A 304 9.89 10.03 6.45
CA GLU A 304 10.26 11.43 6.70
C GLU A 304 11.69 11.75 6.24
N TYR A 305 12.64 10.83 6.37
CA TYR A 305 13.99 10.97 5.82
C TYR A 305 13.94 11.22 4.31
N TYR A 306 13.18 10.40 3.56
CA TYR A 306 13.09 10.54 2.11
C TYR A 306 12.29 11.75 1.65
N VAL A 307 11.36 12.28 2.45
CA VAL A 307 10.76 13.61 2.15
C VAL A 307 11.85 14.65 2.01
N ILE A 308 12.78 14.70 2.97
CA ILE A 308 13.86 15.67 2.99
C ILE A 308 14.83 15.40 1.84
N GLU A 309 15.29 14.17 1.72
CA GLU A 309 16.31 13.79 0.74
C GLU A 309 15.84 13.90 -0.71
N LEU A 310 14.63 13.46 -1.04
CA LEU A 310 14.12 13.53 -2.40
C LEU A 310 13.95 14.97 -2.87
N VAL A 311 13.41 15.85 -2.00
CA VAL A 311 13.26 17.27 -2.33
C VAL A 311 14.64 17.94 -2.45
N ARG A 312 15.58 17.62 -1.55
CA ARG A 312 16.95 18.17 -1.58
C ARG A 312 17.71 17.70 -2.82
N ARG A 313 17.71 16.39 -3.10
CA ARG A 313 18.37 15.78 -4.27
C ARG A 313 17.79 16.33 -5.59
N ALA A 314 16.51 16.68 -5.62
CA ALA A 314 15.88 17.34 -6.77
C ALA A 314 16.23 18.84 -6.88
N GLY A 315 16.94 19.42 -5.92
CA GLY A 315 17.25 20.85 -5.90
C GLY A 315 16.11 21.75 -5.39
N GLY A 316 15.10 21.17 -4.75
CA GLY A 316 13.93 21.88 -4.22
C GLY A 316 14.13 22.49 -2.82
N MET A 317 15.31 22.30 -2.22
CA MET A 317 15.63 22.80 -0.88
C MET A 317 16.99 23.50 -0.87
N SER A 318 17.05 24.76 -0.45
CA SER A 318 18.31 25.47 -0.24
C SER A 318 19.06 24.95 0.98
N ASP A 319 20.38 25.16 1.03
CA ASP A 319 21.21 24.77 2.18
C ASP A 319 20.74 25.45 3.48
N GLU A 320 20.35 26.72 3.42
CA GLU A 320 19.81 27.45 4.57
C GLU A 320 18.52 26.79 5.11
N ARG A 321 17.58 26.43 4.24
CA ARG A 321 16.36 25.73 4.63
C ARG A 321 16.69 24.35 5.21
N TYR A 322 17.62 23.65 4.61
CA TYR A 322 18.07 22.35 5.12
C TYR A 322 18.64 22.48 6.54
N GLN A 323 19.53 23.44 6.79
CA GLN A 323 20.08 23.68 8.12
C GLN A 323 19.00 24.08 9.13
N SER A 324 18.08 24.98 8.76
CA SER A 324 16.94 25.34 9.61
C SER A 324 16.08 24.14 9.98
N LEU A 325 15.86 23.22 9.03
CA LEU A 325 15.16 21.96 9.27
C LEU A 325 15.94 21.05 10.23
N GLN A 326 17.27 20.91 10.07
CA GLN A 326 18.13 20.15 10.97
C GLN A 326 18.07 20.67 12.41
N HIS A 327 18.18 21.98 12.60
CA HIS A 327 18.03 22.60 13.92
C HIS A 327 16.67 22.33 14.56
N ARG A 328 15.61 22.34 13.75
CA ARG A 328 14.27 22.01 14.25
C ARG A 328 14.15 20.54 14.65
N LEU A 329 14.61 19.60 13.80
CA LEU A 329 14.61 18.17 14.13
C LEU A 329 15.36 17.90 15.44
N ALA A 330 16.53 18.50 15.61
CA ALA A 330 17.32 18.37 16.84
C ALA A 330 16.59 18.94 18.06
N ARG A 331 16.01 20.12 17.94
CA ARG A 331 15.23 20.75 19.02
C ARG A 331 14.00 19.93 19.39
N ASP A 332 13.24 19.48 18.41
CA ASP A 332 11.97 18.79 18.63
C ASP A 332 12.17 17.37 19.20
N SER A 333 13.31 16.76 18.93
CA SER A 333 13.66 15.41 19.36
C SER A 333 14.56 15.29 20.59
N HIS A 334 14.99 16.40 21.19
CA HIS A 334 16.03 16.41 22.26
C HIS A 334 15.68 15.61 23.52
N LYS A 335 14.38 15.39 23.80
CA LYS A 335 13.88 14.62 24.97
C LYS A 335 13.59 13.16 24.64
N VAL A 336 13.77 12.73 23.40
CA VAL A 336 13.50 11.35 23.01
C VAL A 336 14.63 10.44 23.53
N SER A 337 14.29 9.52 24.42
CA SER A 337 15.23 8.59 25.05
C SER A 337 15.19 7.19 24.41
N THR A 338 14.13 6.86 23.67
CA THR A 338 13.99 5.59 22.95
C THR A 338 13.17 5.74 21.69
N LEU A 339 13.53 5.00 20.64
CA LEU A 339 12.74 4.86 19.41
C LEU A 339 11.76 3.67 19.46
N ARG A 340 11.88 2.82 20.48
CA ARG A 340 11.10 1.59 20.66
C ARG A 340 9.85 1.79 21.54
N GLY A 341 9.20 2.94 21.41
CA GLY A 341 7.92 3.20 22.10
C GLY A 341 6.76 2.37 21.53
N GLU A 342 5.67 2.26 22.29
CA GLU A 342 4.43 1.63 21.80
C GLU A 342 3.70 2.48 20.74
N GLN A 343 3.96 3.77 20.75
CA GLN A 343 3.39 4.71 19.79
C GLN A 343 4.46 5.67 19.29
N ILE A 344 4.47 5.88 17.99
CA ILE A 344 5.32 6.86 17.34
C ILE A 344 4.72 8.26 17.49
N SER A 345 5.56 9.21 17.91
CA SER A 345 5.22 10.63 18.01
C SER A 345 6.04 11.47 17.02
N GLY A 346 5.64 12.70 16.77
CA GLY A 346 6.42 13.62 15.95
C GLY A 346 7.88 13.78 16.42
N PRO A 347 8.15 13.99 17.73
CA PRO A 347 9.50 14.00 18.29
C PRO A 347 10.28 12.69 18.04
N THR A 348 9.63 11.53 18.16
CA THR A 348 10.24 10.22 17.91
C THR A 348 10.63 10.08 16.43
N VAL A 349 9.75 10.48 15.51
CA VAL A 349 10.06 10.50 14.07
C VAL A 349 11.24 11.43 13.78
N ALA A 350 11.26 12.64 14.36
CA ALA A 350 12.37 13.57 14.21
C ALA A 350 13.71 12.96 14.68
N ARG A 351 13.71 12.22 15.80
CA ARG A 351 14.91 11.53 16.29
C ARG A 351 15.32 10.37 15.37
N ALA A 352 14.35 9.63 14.84
CA ALA A 352 14.61 8.58 13.86
C ALA A 352 15.28 9.14 12.58
N VAL A 353 14.78 10.26 12.06
CA VAL A 353 15.40 10.94 10.91
C VAL A 353 16.85 11.29 11.17
N LEU A 354 17.16 11.90 12.34
CA LEU A 354 18.54 12.23 12.69
C LEU A 354 19.44 11.00 12.78
N LEU A 355 18.94 9.89 13.40
CA LEU A 355 19.67 8.64 13.47
C LEU A 355 19.95 8.08 12.06
N LEU A 356 18.98 8.11 11.15
CA LEU A 356 19.15 7.65 9.78
C LEU A 356 20.14 8.54 8.99
N GLN A 357 20.17 9.85 9.23
CA GLN A 357 21.16 10.76 8.64
C GLN A 357 22.58 10.52 9.18
N GLU A 358 22.71 10.28 10.49
CA GLU A 358 23.95 9.88 11.13
C GLU A 358 24.45 8.57 10.53
N LEU A 359 23.58 7.58 10.37
CA LEU A 359 23.87 6.28 9.74
C LEU A 359 24.29 6.41 8.27
N ASP A 360 23.57 7.22 7.47
CA ASP A 360 23.97 7.47 6.06
C ASP A 360 25.37 8.08 5.97
N SER A 361 25.66 9.02 6.86
CA SER A 361 26.98 9.65 6.94
C SER A 361 28.08 8.66 7.34
N GLU A 362 27.82 7.77 8.30
CA GLU A 362 28.75 6.69 8.71
C GLU A 362 29.00 5.72 7.55
N ILE A 363 27.93 5.24 6.89
CA ILE A 363 28.04 4.32 5.74
C ILE A 363 28.86 4.95 4.62
N ARG A 364 28.55 6.18 4.22
CA ARG A 364 29.27 6.89 3.16
C ARG A 364 30.74 7.08 3.49
N LEU A 365 31.04 7.49 4.70
CA LEU A 365 32.42 7.71 5.16
C LEU A 365 33.23 6.39 5.11
N LYS A 366 32.74 5.34 5.77
CA LYS A 366 33.46 4.05 5.91
C LYS A 366 33.56 3.30 4.60
N THR A 367 32.55 3.42 3.71
CA THR A 367 32.56 2.76 2.40
C THR A 367 33.15 3.63 1.26
N ARG A 368 33.67 4.82 1.57
CA ARG A 368 34.18 5.79 0.59
C ARG A 368 33.13 6.13 -0.48
N ASN A 369 31.93 6.42 -0.05
CA ASN A 369 30.74 6.71 -0.87
C ASN A 369 30.32 5.59 -1.83
N LYS A 370 30.75 4.33 -1.63
CA LYS A 370 30.30 3.18 -2.42
C LYS A 370 28.92 2.68 -2.00
N ARG A 371 28.53 2.95 -0.77
CA ARG A 371 27.24 2.60 -0.18
C ARG A 371 26.61 3.80 0.51
N SER A 372 25.31 3.73 0.71
CA SER A 372 24.50 4.75 1.36
C SER A 372 23.33 4.14 2.09
N LEU A 373 22.50 4.96 2.70
CA LEU A 373 21.26 4.50 3.33
C LEU A 373 20.26 3.92 2.31
N ASP A 374 20.37 4.28 1.01
CA ASP A 374 19.57 3.68 -0.06
C ASP A 374 19.82 2.16 -0.16
N ASP A 375 21.05 1.68 0.09
CA ASP A 375 21.37 0.25 0.12
C ASP A 375 20.70 -0.46 1.32
N VAL A 376 20.61 0.19 2.47
CA VAL A 376 19.88 -0.33 3.65
C VAL A 376 18.39 -0.38 3.35
N LEU A 377 17.82 0.67 2.78
CA LEU A 377 16.41 0.67 2.36
C LEU A 377 16.12 -0.51 1.43
N HIS A 378 16.96 -0.72 0.41
CA HIS A 378 16.77 -1.82 -0.54
C HIS A 378 16.81 -3.21 0.13
N ALA A 379 17.63 -3.37 1.16
CA ALA A 379 17.69 -4.62 1.94
C ALA A 379 16.41 -4.79 2.78
N VAL A 380 15.97 -3.75 3.47
CA VAL A 380 14.73 -3.73 4.28
C VAL A 380 13.50 -4.02 3.42
N MET A 381 13.40 -3.43 2.24
CA MET A 381 12.28 -3.65 1.31
C MET A 381 12.13 -5.09 0.81
N ARG A 382 13.12 -5.95 1.01
CA ARG A 382 13.06 -7.39 0.66
C ARG A 382 12.46 -8.24 1.78
N LEU A 383 12.36 -7.71 2.97
CA LEU A 383 11.78 -8.40 4.12
C LEU A 383 10.25 -8.32 4.07
N GLU A 384 9.58 -9.36 4.56
CA GLU A 384 8.14 -9.35 4.78
C GLU A 384 7.75 -8.39 5.92
N SER A 385 8.59 -8.37 6.96
CA SER A 385 8.50 -7.46 8.10
C SER A 385 9.91 -7.21 8.64
N VAL A 386 10.17 -6.04 9.19
CA VAL A 386 11.48 -5.67 9.76
C VAL A 386 11.36 -5.31 11.23
N SER A 387 12.22 -5.93 12.04
CA SER A 387 12.45 -5.55 13.43
C SER A 387 13.65 -4.61 13.56
N THR A 388 13.72 -3.90 14.69
CA THR A 388 14.92 -3.08 15.02
C THR A 388 16.21 -3.90 14.97
N GLN A 389 16.18 -5.16 15.45
CA GLN A 389 17.35 -6.03 15.41
C GLN A 389 17.77 -6.39 13.98
N GLU A 390 16.81 -6.75 13.12
CA GLU A 390 17.09 -7.04 11.70
C GLU A 390 17.59 -5.81 10.96
N PHE A 391 17.04 -4.62 11.26
CA PHE A 391 17.53 -3.37 10.71
C PHE A 391 19.01 -3.12 11.06
N VAL A 392 19.42 -3.34 12.31
CA VAL A 392 20.81 -3.23 12.75
C VAL A 392 21.69 -4.23 12.00
N GLN A 393 21.30 -5.51 11.96
CA GLN A 393 22.05 -6.56 11.26
C GLN A 393 22.24 -6.28 9.76
N LEU A 394 21.19 -5.80 9.07
CA LEU A 394 21.26 -5.41 7.66
C LEU A 394 22.22 -4.22 7.47
N SER A 395 22.14 -3.22 8.34
CA SER A 395 23.00 -2.03 8.29
C SER A 395 24.47 -2.40 8.50
N ASP A 396 24.77 -3.23 9.49
CA ASP A 396 26.11 -3.75 9.76
C ASP A 396 26.67 -4.56 8.57
N SER A 397 25.82 -5.39 7.96
CA SER A 397 26.21 -6.14 6.76
C SER A 397 26.56 -5.24 5.57
N ILE A 398 25.83 -4.13 5.38
CA ILE A 398 26.10 -3.16 4.31
C ILE A 398 27.36 -2.34 4.61
N LEU A 399 27.55 -1.99 5.87
CA LEU A 399 28.72 -1.27 6.34
C LEU A 399 29.99 -2.14 6.29
N GLY A 400 29.84 -3.47 6.48
CA GLY A 400 30.92 -4.46 6.58
C GLY A 400 31.53 -4.58 7.97
N GLU A 401 31.00 -3.88 8.95
CA GLU A 401 31.36 -3.90 10.38
C GLU A 401 30.17 -3.41 11.21
N SER A 402 30.24 -3.52 12.53
CA SER A 402 29.19 -2.98 13.41
C SER A 402 29.15 -1.46 13.36
N SER A 403 27.93 -0.93 13.24
CA SER A 403 27.69 0.52 13.21
C SER A 403 27.87 1.13 14.60
N THR A 404 28.65 2.18 14.68
CA THR A 404 28.79 2.96 15.92
C THR A 404 27.59 3.84 16.19
N VAL A 405 26.87 4.22 15.16
CA VAL A 405 25.63 5.01 15.24
C VAL A 405 24.47 4.17 15.80
N LEU A 406 24.39 2.90 15.40
CA LEU A 406 23.34 2.00 15.85
C LEU A 406 23.62 1.33 17.20
N ASP A 407 24.84 1.38 17.70
CA ASP A 407 25.16 1.04 19.11
C ASP A 407 24.69 2.17 20.04
N SER A 408 23.39 2.34 20.09
CA SER A 408 22.72 3.46 20.76
C SER A 408 21.66 2.97 21.76
N LYS A 409 21.60 3.63 22.92
CA LYS A 409 20.53 3.43 23.91
C LYS A 409 19.14 3.73 23.36
N LEU A 410 19.05 4.48 22.26
CA LEU A 410 17.77 4.74 21.56
C LEU A 410 17.10 3.48 21.03
N LEU A 411 17.88 2.45 20.75
CA LEU A 411 17.42 1.18 20.13
C LEU A 411 17.31 0.02 21.12
N GLN A 412 17.60 0.27 22.38
CA GLN A 412 17.55 -0.72 23.49
C GLN A 412 16.16 -0.81 24.13
#